data_f6f3aac3061a920449eaa0852c8e211a
#
_entry.id   f6f3aac3061a920449eaa0852c8e211a
#
_cell.length_a   1.000
_cell.length_b   1.000
_cell.length_c   1.000
_cell.angle_alpha   90.00
_cell.angle_beta   90.00
_cell.angle_gamma   90.00
#
_symmetry.space_group_name_H-M   'P 1'
#
loop_
_entity.id
_entity.type
_entity.pdbx_description
1 polymer ?
#
loop_
_entity_poly.entity_id
_entity_poly.type
_entity_poly.pdbx_seq_one_letter_code
_entity_poly.pdbx_strand_id
1 'polypeptide(L)'
;MERPDDEKTFRASLEALRIKIVDRYIIRKFLGTFFFCLVLILTIAVVFDFAEKVDNFMEKEAPAKAIIMDYYMNFVPYFATLFAPLFVFISVIFFTSKMAVNTEIIAILNSGMSFRRMMWPYFISALFIAVFTFLLTNFVIPHANLKRMDFEDKYYRPTNRRAPVMNIHRQVQKNVLVYMESFNPISLTGRNFTIERFNDNGKLESKLTANIVKWDTASNKWRAISYYVRNITDKEETIIKGSEIDTTLNIQPKDFSRSPGFVGTMTYNDLNEYIDLLELQGSDELKVFLIEKHRRFASPFAVFILTLIGVTLSTKISRGGIGMNIGIGLGLSFSYILFQQFASQFSLKGNLEPMFAMWIPNIIYSVIGLVLYRLAPK
;
A
#
# COMPACT_ATOMS: atom_id res chain seq x y z
N MET A 1 -12.58 -36.62 -33.73
CA MET A 1 -11.88 -36.33 -34.99
C MET A 1 -11.37 -34.87 -34.85
N GLU A 2 -10.25 -34.70 -34.14
CA GLU A 2 -9.60 -33.40 -33.92
C GLU A 2 -9.02 -32.91 -35.24
N ARG A 3 -9.27 -31.65 -35.57
CA ARG A 3 -8.78 -31.06 -36.82
C ARG A 3 -7.25 -30.88 -36.76
N PRO A 4 -6.48 -31.33 -37.76
CA PRO A 4 -5.01 -31.19 -37.76
C PRO A 4 -4.51 -29.73 -37.77
N ASP A 5 -5.37 -28.74 -37.96
CA ASP A 5 -5.02 -27.33 -37.93
C ASP A 5 -4.90 -26.75 -36.51
N ASP A 6 -5.61 -27.31 -35.52
CA ASP A 6 -5.54 -26.87 -34.13
C ASP A 6 -4.20 -27.23 -33.48
N GLU A 7 -3.63 -28.39 -33.81
CA GLU A 7 -2.33 -28.82 -33.30
C GLU A 7 -1.16 -28.04 -33.90
N LYS A 8 -1.25 -27.67 -35.17
CA LYS A 8 -0.25 -26.82 -35.83
C LYS A 8 -0.30 -25.39 -35.28
N THR A 9 -1.50 -24.87 -35.04
CA THR A 9 -1.70 -23.53 -34.45
C THR A 9 -1.21 -23.50 -33.01
N PHE A 10 -1.46 -24.57 -32.24
CA PHE A 10 -0.98 -24.68 -30.86
C PHE A 10 0.55 -24.83 -30.78
N ARG A 11 1.18 -25.64 -31.63
CA ARG A 11 2.65 -25.76 -31.74
C ARG A 11 3.29 -24.44 -32.18
N ALA A 12 2.72 -23.75 -33.15
CA ALA A 12 3.20 -22.43 -33.58
C ALA A 12 3.08 -21.37 -32.45
N SER A 13 2.03 -21.44 -31.63
CA SER A 13 1.88 -20.55 -30.45
C SER A 13 2.89 -20.88 -29.35
N LEU A 14 3.21 -22.15 -29.10
CA LEU A 14 4.26 -22.56 -28.15
C LEU A 14 5.67 -22.20 -28.65
N GLU A 15 5.96 -22.30 -29.94
CA GLU A 15 7.23 -21.82 -30.51
C GLU A 15 7.37 -20.31 -30.46
N ALA A 16 6.27 -19.56 -30.57
CA ALA A 16 6.25 -18.12 -30.40
C ALA A 16 6.55 -17.67 -28.95
N LEU A 17 6.23 -18.52 -27.96
CA LEU A 17 6.53 -18.31 -26.54
C LEU A 17 7.98 -18.65 -26.15
N ARG A 18 8.72 -19.37 -27.03
CA ARG A 18 10.10 -19.76 -26.76
C ARG A 18 11.00 -18.53 -26.73
N ILE A 19 11.69 -18.33 -25.57
CA ILE A 19 12.63 -17.23 -25.35
C ILE A 19 13.82 -17.38 -26.32
N LYS A 20 13.95 -16.40 -27.23
CA LYS A 20 15.05 -16.33 -28.20
C LYS A 20 16.24 -15.55 -27.63
N ILE A 21 17.37 -15.55 -28.31
CA ILE A 21 18.60 -14.85 -27.89
C ILE A 21 18.34 -13.35 -27.67
N VAL A 22 17.60 -12.73 -28.60
CA VAL A 22 17.22 -11.30 -28.49
C VAL A 22 16.33 -11.04 -27.27
N ASP A 23 15.40 -11.94 -26.94
CA ASP A 23 14.55 -11.80 -25.75
C ASP A 23 15.38 -11.81 -24.47
N ARG A 24 16.31 -12.77 -24.36
CA ARG A 24 17.24 -12.86 -23.22
C ARG A 24 18.10 -11.62 -23.09
N TYR A 25 18.56 -11.07 -24.21
CA TYR A 25 19.33 -9.83 -24.23
C TYR A 25 18.52 -8.66 -23.66
N ILE A 26 17.31 -8.45 -24.14
CA ILE A 26 16.42 -7.38 -23.69
C ILE A 26 16.06 -7.55 -22.20
N ILE A 27 15.65 -8.79 -21.79
CA ILE A 27 15.32 -9.08 -20.38
C ILE A 27 16.49 -8.76 -19.46
N ARG A 28 17.70 -9.24 -19.81
CA ARG A 28 18.92 -8.98 -19.00
C ARG A 28 19.24 -7.49 -18.90
N LYS A 29 19.10 -6.76 -20.00
CA LYS A 29 19.32 -5.29 -20.02
C LYS A 29 18.29 -4.58 -19.17
N PHE A 30 17.01 -4.90 -19.33
CA PHE A 30 15.94 -4.26 -18.56
C PHE A 30 16.10 -4.52 -17.05
N LEU A 31 16.11 -5.80 -16.66
CA LEU A 31 16.20 -6.15 -15.23
C LEU A 31 17.52 -5.66 -14.61
N GLY A 32 18.64 -5.79 -15.33
CA GLY A 32 19.93 -5.31 -14.86
C GLY A 32 19.94 -3.80 -14.62
N THR A 33 19.40 -3.01 -15.56
CA THR A 33 19.30 -1.54 -15.39
C THR A 33 18.32 -1.18 -14.27
N PHE A 34 17.20 -1.88 -14.19
CA PHE A 34 16.20 -1.64 -13.13
C PHE A 34 16.80 -1.86 -11.73
N PHE A 35 17.39 -3.03 -11.48
CA PHE A 35 17.98 -3.32 -10.17
C PHE A 35 19.18 -2.42 -9.87
N PHE A 36 20.00 -2.08 -10.86
CA PHE A 36 21.10 -1.13 -10.68
C PHE A 36 20.60 0.26 -10.23
N CYS A 37 19.62 0.82 -10.94
CA CYS A 37 19.03 2.10 -10.58
C CYS A 37 18.33 2.05 -9.21
N LEU A 38 17.63 0.95 -8.92
CA LEU A 38 16.95 0.76 -7.64
C LEU A 38 17.95 0.72 -6.47
N VAL A 39 19.04 -0.06 -6.59
CA VAL A 39 20.08 -0.14 -5.55
C VAL A 39 20.75 1.22 -5.35
N LEU A 40 21.05 1.93 -6.43
CA LEU A 40 21.68 3.24 -6.36
C LEU A 40 20.84 4.23 -5.56
N ILE A 41 19.54 4.35 -5.88
CA ILE A 41 18.66 5.29 -5.16
C ILE A 41 18.38 4.85 -3.72
N LEU A 42 18.24 3.55 -3.47
CA LEU A 42 18.06 3.04 -2.12
C LEU A 42 19.30 3.36 -1.25
N THR A 43 20.49 3.24 -1.82
CA THR A 43 21.73 3.65 -1.11
C THR A 43 21.70 5.14 -0.77
N ILE A 44 21.33 5.97 -1.73
CA ILE A 44 21.18 7.42 -1.52
C ILE A 44 20.12 7.70 -0.45
N ALA A 45 18.94 7.06 -0.55
CA ALA A 45 17.84 7.23 0.41
C ALA A 45 18.26 6.83 1.84
N VAL A 46 18.99 5.73 2.00
CA VAL A 46 19.52 5.28 3.29
C VAL A 46 20.51 6.28 3.87
N VAL A 47 21.43 6.83 3.03
CA VAL A 47 22.41 7.81 3.49
C VAL A 47 21.74 9.10 3.95
N PHE A 48 20.76 9.61 3.19
CA PHE A 48 20.01 10.80 3.59
C PHE A 48 19.17 10.58 4.85
N ASP A 49 18.45 9.46 4.93
CA ASP A 49 17.66 9.11 6.11
C ASP A 49 18.55 8.94 7.35
N PHE A 50 19.73 8.34 7.19
CA PHE A 50 20.72 8.23 8.27
C PHE A 50 21.23 9.60 8.72
N ALA A 51 21.60 10.47 7.78
CA ALA A 51 22.08 11.82 8.09
C ALA A 51 21.01 12.65 8.83
N GLU A 52 19.73 12.47 8.50
CA GLU A 52 18.61 13.14 9.19
C GLU A 52 18.39 12.62 10.61
N LYS A 53 18.64 11.33 10.86
CA LYS A 53 18.24 10.64 12.11
C LYS A 53 19.41 10.31 13.04
N VAL A 54 20.64 10.50 12.61
CA VAL A 54 21.84 10.10 13.39
C VAL A 54 21.85 10.71 14.79
N ASP A 55 21.48 11.98 14.93
CA ASP A 55 21.48 12.66 16.23
C ASP A 55 20.50 12.01 17.20
N ASN A 56 19.29 11.63 16.72
CA ASN A 56 18.31 10.93 17.54
C ASN A 56 18.78 9.51 17.92
N PHE A 57 19.49 8.82 17.01
CA PHE A 57 20.02 7.48 17.28
C PHE A 57 21.12 7.53 18.32
N MET A 58 21.95 8.56 18.29
CA MET A 58 23.02 8.75 19.28
C MET A 58 22.47 9.19 20.63
N GLU A 59 21.55 10.16 20.65
CA GLU A 59 20.90 10.64 21.89
C GLU A 59 20.19 9.50 22.66
N LYS A 60 19.59 8.56 21.92
CA LYS A 60 18.88 7.42 22.51
C LYS A 60 19.72 6.15 22.61
N GLU A 61 21.03 6.24 22.39
CA GLU A 61 21.98 5.13 22.48
C GLU A 61 21.53 3.88 21.68
N ALA A 62 21.03 4.10 20.45
CA ALA A 62 20.55 3.00 19.60
C ALA A 62 21.72 2.11 19.18
N PRO A 63 21.67 0.79 19.43
CA PRO A 63 22.73 -0.13 19.02
C PRO A 63 22.90 -0.16 17.48
N ALA A 64 24.12 -0.07 16.97
CA ALA A 64 24.40 -0.11 15.54
C ALA A 64 23.79 -1.35 14.85
N LYS A 65 23.77 -2.51 15.53
CA LYS A 65 23.11 -3.72 15.04
C LYS A 65 21.61 -3.52 14.85
N ALA A 66 20.94 -2.87 15.78
CA ALA A 66 19.50 -2.60 15.69
C ALA A 66 19.18 -1.58 14.58
N ILE A 67 20.04 -0.55 14.39
CA ILE A 67 19.93 0.41 13.28
C ILE A 67 19.98 -0.33 11.93
N ILE A 68 20.91 -1.28 11.75
CA ILE A 68 21.05 -1.99 10.48
C ILE A 68 19.94 -3.04 10.32
N MET A 69 19.70 -3.91 11.31
CA MET A 69 18.83 -5.08 11.17
C MET A 69 17.35 -4.77 11.39
N ASP A 70 17.02 -3.92 12.38
CA ASP A 70 15.64 -3.66 12.73
C ASP A 70 15.09 -2.43 11.97
N TYR A 71 15.96 -1.47 11.62
CA TYR A 71 15.55 -0.29 10.90
C TYR A 71 15.83 -0.39 9.38
N TYR A 72 17.09 -0.37 8.91
CA TYR A 72 17.41 -0.29 7.48
C TYR A 72 17.04 -1.55 6.68
N MET A 73 17.25 -2.74 7.20
CA MET A 73 16.80 -3.97 6.52
C MET A 73 15.28 -4.01 6.30
N ASN A 74 14.53 -3.33 7.15
CA ASN A 74 13.07 -3.23 7.06
C ASN A 74 12.59 -1.95 6.33
N PHE A 75 13.44 -0.94 6.19
CA PHE A 75 13.19 0.27 5.40
C PHE A 75 13.29 -0.02 3.88
N VAL A 76 14.31 -0.76 3.46
CA VAL A 76 14.62 -1.03 2.06
C VAL A 76 13.46 -1.62 1.26
N PRO A 77 12.74 -2.68 1.69
CA PRO A 77 11.63 -3.24 0.93
C PRO A 77 10.50 -2.25 0.65
N TYR A 78 10.17 -1.42 1.62
CA TYR A 78 9.12 -0.41 1.47
C TYR A 78 9.51 0.63 0.40
N PHE A 79 10.70 1.20 0.49
CA PHE A 79 11.17 2.21 -0.46
C PHE A 79 11.43 1.62 -1.85
N ALA A 80 11.85 0.34 -1.93
CA ALA A 80 11.98 -0.36 -3.19
C ALA A 80 10.66 -0.43 -3.97
N THR A 81 9.55 -0.75 -3.29
CA THR A 81 8.22 -0.79 -3.93
C THR A 81 7.66 0.60 -4.22
N LEU A 82 7.91 1.58 -3.34
CA LEU A 82 7.48 2.96 -3.53
C LEU A 82 8.08 3.58 -4.80
N PHE A 83 9.37 3.33 -5.04
CA PHE A 83 10.08 3.87 -6.19
C PHE A 83 10.05 2.95 -7.43
N ALA A 84 9.55 1.71 -7.32
CA ALA A 84 9.56 0.75 -8.43
C ALA A 84 8.95 1.31 -9.73
N PRO A 85 7.77 1.97 -9.76
CA PRO A 85 7.20 2.51 -10.98
C PRO A 85 8.13 3.53 -11.67
N LEU A 86 8.76 4.42 -10.90
CA LEU A 86 9.70 5.41 -11.40
C LEU A 86 10.92 4.73 -12.06
N PHE A 87 11.51 3.75 -11.38
CA PHE A 87 12.72 3.09 -11.87
C PHE A 87 12.45 2.11 -13.01
N VAL A 88 11.29 1.48 -13.06
CA VAL A 88 10.85 0.74 -14.25
C VAL A 88 10.88 1.66 -15.46
N PHE A 89 10.28 2.82 -15.36
CA PHE A 89 10.16 3.75 -16.46
C PHE A 89 11.52 4.31 -16.90
N ILE A 90 12.34 4.77 -15.93
CA ILE A 90 13.69 5.27 -16.20
C ILE A 90 14.55 4.18 -16.87
N SER A 91 14.49 2.95 -16.34
CA SER A 91 15.28 1.83 -16.88
C SER A 91 14.89 1.51 -18.30
N VAL A 92 13.59 1.42 -18.59
CA VAL A 92 13.08 1.15 -19.94
C VAL A 92 13.53 2.23 -20.91
N ILE A 93 13.34 3.50 -20.56
CA ILE A 93 13.74 4.62 -21.41
C ILE A 93 15.24 4.64 -21.63
N PHE A 94 16.01 4.51 -20.57
CA PHE A 94 17.47 4.60 -20.65
C PHE A 94 18.07 3.54 -21.58
N PHE A 95 17.78 2.25 -21.34
CA PHE A 95 18.41 1.21 -22.15
C PHE A 95 17.79 1.14 -23.55
N THR A 96 16.47 1.39 -23.72
CA THR A 96 15.82 1.37 -25.03
C THR A 96 16.30 2.55 -25.90
N SER A 97 16.42 3.77 -25.34
CA SER A 97 17.01 4.90 -26.06
C SER A 97 18.48 4.63 -26.46
N LYS A 98 19.25 3.97 -25.59
CA LYS A 98 20.61 3.57 -25.91
C LYS A 98 20.66 2.57 -27.07
N MET A 99 19.77 1.56 -27.07
CA MET A 99 19.62 0.64 -28.20
C MET A 99 19.18 1.36 -29.48
N ALA A 100 18.30 2.36 -29.38
CA ALA A 100 17.86 3.14 -30.54
C ALA A 100 19.00 3.95 -31.14
N VAL A 101 19.79 4.64 -30.32
CA VAL A 101 20.97 5.41 -30.76
C VAL A 101 22.05 4.52 -31.37
N ASN A 102 22.25 3.33 -30.82
CA ASN A 102 23.17 2.32 -31.35
C ASN A 102 22.62 1.59 -32.59
N THR A 103 21.47 2.01 -33.14
CA THR A 103 20.80 1.39 -34.28
C THR A 103 20.35 -0.10 -34.06
N GLU A 104 20.46 -0.61 -32.84
CA GLU A 104 20.12 -2.00 -32.50
C GLU A 104 18.63 -2.28 -32.74
N ILE A 105 17.73 -1.33 -32.42
CA ILE A 105 16.30 -1.46 -32.64
C ILE A 105 15.99 -1.56 -34.14
N ILE A 106 16.64 -0.70 -34.94
CA ILE A 106 16.49 -0.71 -36.40
C ILE A 106 16.95 -2.05 -36.97
N ALA A 107 18.10 -2.55 -36.51
CA ALA A 107 18.62 -3.87 -36.94
C ALA A 107 17.67 -5.02 -36.57
N ILE A 108 17.08 -4.99 -35.37
CA ILE A 108 16.09 -5.99 -34.93
C ILE A 108 14.83 -5.94 -35.80
N LEU A 109 14.31 -4.77 -36.11
CA LEU A 109 13.11 -4.61 -36.95
C LEU A 109 13.41 -5.01 -38.42
N ASN A 110 14.56 -4.61 -38.95
CA ASN A 110 14.98 -4.97 -40.31
C ASN A 110 15.28 -6.47 -40.49
N SER A 111 15.52 -7.20 -39.41
CA SER A 111 15.64 -8.69 -39.45
C SER A 111 14.28 -9.40 -39.62
N GLY A 112 13.18 -8.66 -39.82
CA GLY A 112 11.82 -9.21 -40.00
C GLY A 112 11.06 -9.40 -38.67
N MET A 113 11.62 -8.98 -37.52
CA MET A 113 10.90 -9.04 -36.25
C MET A 113 9.88 -7.89 -36.16
N SER A 114 8.61 -8.22 -35.98
CA SER A 114 7.58 -7.18 -35.78
C SER A 114 7.78 -6.44 -34.45
N PHE A 115 7.39 -5.16 -34.39
CA PHE A 115 7.42 -4.34 -33.16
C PHE A 115 6.67 -5.02 -32.00
N ARG A 116 5.52 -5.64 -32.28
CA ARG A 116 4.74 -6.39 -31.30
C ARG A 116 5.55 -7.56 -30.69
N ARG A 117 6.33 -8.28 -31.51
CA ARG A 117 7.18 -9.37 -31.03
C ARG A 117 8.36 -8.86 -30.20
N MET A 118 8.93 -7.71 -30.57
CA MET A 118 9.97 -7.03 -29.79
C MET A 118 9.47 -6.57 -28.40
N MET A 119 8.20 -6.22 -28.26
CA MET A 119 7.60 -5.85 -26.96
C MET A 119 7.50 -7.01 -25.96
N TRP A 120 7.50 -8.25 -26.45
CA TRP A 120 7.28 -9.44 -25.60
C TRP A 120 8.28 -9.58 -24.44
N PRO A 121 9.61 -9.48 -24.64
CA PRO A 121 10.59 -9.54 -23.56
C PRO A 121 10.45 -8.39 -22.54
N TYR A 122 9.99 -7.23 -22.97
CA TYR A 122 9.68 -6.13 -22.05
C TYR A 122 8.52 -6.46 -21.12
N PHE A 123 7.46 -7.06 -21.67
CA PHE A 123 6.32 -7.49 -20.86
C PHE A 123 6.65 -8.66 -19.92
N ILE A 124 7.52 -9.58 -20.31
CA ILE A 124 8.02 -10.64 -19.41
C ILE A 124 8.79 -10.01 -18.24
N SER A 125 9.66 -9.04 -18.52
CA SER A 125 10.42 -8.34 -17.46
C SER A 125 9.48 -7.53 -16.57
N ALA A 126 8.49 -6.84 -17.15
CA ALA A 126 7.46 -6.10 -16.41
C ALA A 126 6.64 -7.04 -15.52
N LEU A 127 6.27 -8.22 -16.02
CA LEU A 127 5.57 -9.24 -15.22
C LEU A 127 6.41 -9.70 -14.03
N PHE A 128 7.70 -9.96 -14.25
CA PHE A 128 8.61 -10.32 -13.16
C PHE A 128 8.66 -9.24 -12.07
N ILE A 129 8.83 -7.96 -12.47
CA ILE A 129 8.87 -6.84 -11.53
C ILE A 129 7.52 -6.66 -10.83
N ALA A 130 6.40 -6.76 -11.58
CA ALA A 130 5.06 -6.63 -11.02
C ALA A 130 4.76 -7.71 -9.97
N VAL A 131 5.09 -8.99 -10.26
CA VAL A 131 4.95 -10.09 -9.30
C VAL A 131 5.87 -9.88 -8.10
N PHE A 132 7.13 -9.51 -8.33
CA PHE A 132 8.09 -9.23 -7.27
C PHE A 132 7.60 -8.13 -6.33
N THR A 133 7.17 -6.99 -6.86
CA THR A 133 6.64 -5.88 -6.05
C THR A 133 5.33 -6.23 -5.36
N PHE A 134 4.45 -7.02 -6.01
CA PHE A 134 3.23 -7.52 -5.39
C PHE A 134 3.51 -8.43 -4.19
N LEU A 135 4.46 -9.37 -4.32
CA LEU A 135 4.87 -10.26 -3.22
C LEU A 135 5.51 -9.47 -2.09
N LEU A 136 6.38 -8.51 -2.40
CA LEU A 136 6.96 -7.63 -1.38
C LEU A 136 5.88 -6.88 -0.60
N THR A 137 4.92 -6.27 -1.31
CA THR A 137 3.87 -5.44 -0.70
C THR A 137 2.92 -6.24 0.20
N ASN A 138 2.59 -7.47 -0.17
CA ASN A 138 1.59 -8.24 0.58
C ASN A 138 2.19 -9.14 1.68
N PHE A 139 3.45 -9.59 1.54
CA PHE A 139 4.04 -10.56 2.47
C PHE A 139 5.24 -10.00 3.24
N VAL A 140 6.15 -9.27 2.59
CA VAL A 140 7.39 -8.82 3.23
C VAL A 140 7.20 -7.49 3.97
N ILE A 141 6.64 -6.50 3.27
CA ILE A 141 6.49 -5.13 3.80
C ILE A 141 5.65 -5.05 5.08
N PRO A 142 4.54 -5.79 5.26
CA PRO A 142 3.79 -5.74 6.50
C PRO A 142 4.64 -6.07 7.74
N HIS A 143 5.40 -7.15 7.68
CA HIS A 143 6.29 -7.57 8.77
C HIS A 143 7.48 -6.64 8.95
N ALA A 144 8.06 -6.17 7.83
CA ALA A 144 9.16 -5.21 7.83
C ALA A 144 8.74 -3.88 8.48
N ASN A 145 7.56 -3.36 8.11
CA ASN A 145 7.04 -2.12 8.67
C ASN A 145 6.76 -2.22 10.17
N LEU A 146 6.27 -3.37 10.66
CA LEU A 146 6.10 -3.59 12.10
C LEU A 146 7.42 -3.40 12.86
N LYS A 147 8.47 -4.12 12.44
CA LYS A 147 9.80 -4.03 13.08
C LYS A 147 10.38 -2.63 13.00
N ARG A 148 10.24 -1.98 11.84
CA ARG A 148 10.69 -0.59 11.65
C ARG A 148 9.96 0.37 12.58
N MET A 149 8.64 0.25 12.69
CA MET A 149 7.84 1.11 13.57
C MET A 149 8.16 0.87 15.04
N ASP A 150 8.41 -0.37 15.47
CA ASP A 150 8.83 -0.68 16.84
C ASP A 150 10.21 -0.07 17.16
N PHE A 151 11.12 -0.08 16.18
CA PHE A 151 12.41 0.60 16.30
C PHE A 151 12.24 2.13 16.38
N GLU A 152 11.43 2.72 15.48
CA GLU A 152 11.14 4.15 15.47
C GLU A 152 10.51 4.61 16.80
N ASP A 153 9.58 3.83 17.36
CA ASP A 153 8.94 4.10 18.64
C ASP A 153 9.94 4.13 19.81
N LYS A 154 10.96 3.29 19.71
CA LYS A 154 11.97 3.18 20.76
C LYS A 154 13.07 4.24 20.68
N TYR A 155 13.56 4.53 19.45
CA TYR A 155 14.80 5.27 19.26
C TYR A 155 14.66 6.60 18.48
N TYR A 156 13.52 6.84 17.81
CA TYR A 156 13.39 8.03 16.98
C TYR A 156 12.21 8.92 17.39
N ARG A 157 11.02 8.37 17.37
CA ARG A 157 9.81 9.09 17.81
C ARG A 157 9.06 8.21 18.79
N PRO A 158 8.74 8.70 20.01
CA PRO A 158 7.63 8.11 20.73
C PRO A 158 6.39 8.39 19.88
N THR A 159 5.95 7.40 19.13
CA THR A 159 4.82 7.56 18.21
C THR A 159 3.56 7.91 18.97
N ASN A 160 2.63 8.54 18.25
CA ASN A 160 1.23 8.72 18.67
C ASN A 160 0.50 7.44 19.11
N ARG A 161 1.10 6.25 18.94
CA ARG A 161 0.64 4.99 19.55
C ARG A 161 0.56 5.05 21.08
N ARG A 162 1.39 5.90 21.70
CA ARG A 162 1.41 6.14 23.14
C ARG A 162 0.58 7.36 23.56
N ALA A 163 0.18 8.18 22.59
CA ALA A 163 -0.70 9.31 22.86
C ALA A 163 -2.13 8.82 23.15
N PRO A 164 -2.84 9.45 24.10
CA PRO A 164 -4.24 9.15 24.31
C PRO A 164 -5.05 9.41 23.05
N VAL A 165 -5.87 8.44 22.67
CA VAL A 165 -6.85 8.60 21.58
C VAL A 165 -8.09 9.27 22.19
N MET A 166 -8.60 10.30 21.53
CA MET A 166 -9.70 11.12 22.04
C MET A 166 -10.98 10.89 21.22
N ASN A 167 -12.12 11.05 21.88
CA ASN A 167 -13.45 11.05 21.25
C ASN A 167 -13.74 9.79 20.41
N ILE A 168 -13.58 8.63 21.02
CA ILE A 168 -13.76 7.34 20.37
C ILE A 168 -15.24 6.99 20.34
N HIS A 169 -15.79 6.87 19.14
CA HIS A 169 -17.13 6.36 18.91
C HIS A 169 -16.99 5.08 18.09
N ARG A 170 -17.57 3.96 18.57
CA ARG A 170 -17.48 2.67 17.87
C ARG A 170 -18.78 1.88 18.04
N GLN A 171 -19.30 1.36 16.95
CA GLN A 171 -20.30 0.33 17.00
C GLN A 171 -19.61 -1.03 17.14
N VAL A 172 -19.85 -1.71 18.27
CA VAL A 172 -19.17 -2.98 18.61
C VAL A 172 -19.95 -4.21 18.19
N GLN A 173 -21.27 -4.06 18.09
CA GLN A 173 -22.22 -5.05 17.60
C GLN A 173 -23.41 -4.32 17.00
N LYS A 174 -24.29 -5.02 16.29
CA LYS A 174 -25.55 -4.44 15.83
C LYS A 174 -26.29 -3.83 17.03
N ASN A 175 -26.64 -2.57 16.92
CA ASN A 175 -27.38 -1.81 17.94
C ASN A 175 -26.63 -1.61 19.28
N VAL A 176 -25.29 -1.80 19.34
CA VAL A 176 -24.47 -1.53 20.54
C VAL A 176 -23.38 -0.53 20.18
N LEU A 177 -23.49 0.68 20.73
CA LEU A 177 -22.52 1.74 20.58
C LEU A 177 -21.66 1.89 21.83
N VAL A 178 -20.37 2.13 21.63
CA VAL A 178 -19.42 2.44 22.69
C VAL A 178 -18.83 3.82 22.44
N TYR A 179 -18.84 4.63 23.47
CA TYR A 179 -18.15 5.91 23.51
C TYR A 179 -17.09 5.92 24.59
N MET A 180 -15.98 6.56 24.30
CA MET A 180 -14.87 6.80 25.23
C MET A 180 -14.28 8.18 24.94
N GLU A 181 -14.25 9.07 25.91
CA GLU A 181 -13.68 10.41 25.74
C GLU A 181 -12.18 10.34 25.46
N SER A 182 -11.47 9.49 26.20
CA SER A 182 -10.06 9.27 25.98
C SER A 182 -9.65 7.86 26.33
N PHE A 183 -8.72 7.30 25.56
CA PHE A 183 -8.09 6.01 25.83
C PHE A 183 -6.57 6.16 25.86
N ASN A 184 -5.96 5.72 26.96
CA ASN A 184 -4.50 5.69 27.08
C ASN A 184 -4.00 4.25 26.78
N PRO A 185 -3.26 4.05 25.67
CA PRO A 185 -2.79 2.74 25.27
C PRO A 185 -1.65 2.16 26.15
N ILE A 186 -0.98 3.00 26.97
CA ILE A 186 0.07 2.56 27.88
C ILE A 186 -0.53 1.95 29.13
N SER A 187 -1.46 2.67 29.77
CA SER A 187 -2.13 2.21 30.99
C SER A 187 -3.33 1.31 30.71
N LEU A 188 -3.71 1.13 29.44
CA LEU A 188 -4.89 0.41 28.99
C LEU A 188 -6.18 0.88 29.68
N THR A 189 -6.29 2.21 29.88
CA THR A 189 -7.40 2.83 30.59
C THR A 189 -8.13 3.82 29.69
N GLY A 190 -9.46 3.79 29.74
CA GLY A 190 -10.34 4.77 29.14
C GLY A 190 -11.04 5.64 30.18
N ARG A 191 -11.38 6.87 29.81
CA ARG A 191 -12.14 7.80 30.64
C ARG A 191 -13.49 8.13 30.00
N ASN A 192 -14.48 8.44 30.83
CA ASN A 192 -15.85 8.76 30.43
C ASN A 192 -16.39 7.74 29.43
N PHE A 193 -16.40 6.50 29.90
CA PHE A 193 -16.80 5.35 29.09
C PHE A 193 -18.32 5.18 29.13
N THR A 194 -18.91 4.92 27.94
CA THR A 194 -20.35 4.69 27.83
C THR A 194 -20.62 3.54 26.87
N ILE A 195 -21.55 2.66 27.24
CA ILE A 195 -22.13 1.63 26.34
C ILE A 195 -23.61 1.95 26.20
N GLU A 196 -24.09 2.10 24.98
CA GLU A 196 -25.49 2.31 24.65
C GLU A 196 -26.00 1.11 23.86
N ARG A 197 -27.12 0.54 24.30
CA ARG A 197 -27.79 -0.56 23.62
C ARG A 197 -29.16 -0.10 23.14
N PHE A 198 -29.40 -0.30 21.86
CA PHE A 198 -30.64 0.05 21.20
C PHE A 198 -31.41 -1.21 20.83
N ASN A 199 -32.74 -1.12 20.79
CA ASN A 199 -33.57 -2.18 20.21
C ASN A 199 -33.60 -2.09 18.68
N ASP A 200 -34.22 -3.07 18.01
CA ASP A 200 -34.36 -3.10 16.55
C ASP A 200 -35.18 -1.90 15.98
N ASN A 201 -35.93 -1.20 16.82
CA ASN A 201 -36.67 0.01 16.46
C ASN A 201 -35.87 1.31 16.67
N GLY A 202 -34.56 1.21 17.06
CA GLY A 202 -33.73 2.36 17.30
C GLY A 202 -33.98 3.10 18.62
N LYS A 203 -34.76 2.54 19.56
CA LYS A 203 -34.95 3.12 20.90
C LYS A 203 -33.88 2.62 21.85
N LEU A 204 -33.38 3.52 22.72
CA LEU A 204 -32.37 3.20 23.74
C LEU A 204 -33.03 2.29 24.82
N GLU A 205 -32.47 1.10 25.02
CA GLU A 205 -32.86 0.12 26.03
C GLU A 205 -32.04 0.23 27.31
N SER A 206 -30.71 0.38 27.14
CA SER A 206 -29.83 0.51 28.29
C SER A 206 -28.62 1.41 27.99
N LYS A 207 -28.18 2.14 29.00
CA LYS A 207 -26.97 2.95 28.95
C LYS A 207 -26.13 2.69 30.20
N LEU A 208 -24.94 2.10 30.02
CA LEU A 208 -23.92 2.03 31.04
C LEU A 208 -22.99 3.22 30.90
N THR A 209 -22.74 3.93 31.97
CA THR A 209 -21.74 5.00 32.02
C THR A 209 -20.78 4.73 33.16
N ALA A 210 -19.49 4.87 32.92
CA ALA A 210 -18.44 4.71 33.90
C ALA A 210 -17.39 5.80 33.77
N ASN A 211 -16.85 6.28 34.90
CA ASN A 211 -15.80 7.30 34.88
C ASN A 211 -14.51 6.77 34.27
N ILE A 212 -14.17 5.53 34.60
CA ILE A 212 -12.96 4.87 34.14
C ILE A 212 -13.33 3.45 33.67
N VAL A 213 -12.72 3.03 32.56
CA VAL A 213 -12.70 1.63 32.13
C VAL A 213 -11.26 1.17 32.00
N LYS A 214 -10.93 0.00 32.47
CA LYS A 214 -9.58 -0.60 32.41
C LYS A 214 -9.65 -1.95 31.77
N TRP A 215 -8.70 -2.23 30.87
CA TRP A 215 -8.53 -3.55 30.30
C TRP A 215 -7.78 -4.46 31.27
N ASP A 216 -8.38 -5.57 31.62
CA ASP A 216 -7.73 -6.63 32.38
C ASP A 216 -7.14 -7.67 31.40
N THR A 217 -5.81 -7.70 31.34
CA THR A 217 -5.07 -8.62 30.47
C THR A 217 -5.17 -10.08 30.90
N ALA A 218 -5.45 -10.34 32.18
CA ALA A 218 -5.57 -11.70 32.68
C ALA A 218 -6.90 -12.35 32.30
N SER A 219 -7.99 -11.58 32.40
CA SER A 219 -9.34 -12.07 32.09
C SER A 219 -9.79 -11.74 30.66
N ASN A 220 -9.02 -10.92 29.90
CA ASN A 220 -9.40 -10.39 28.60
C ASN A 220 -10.78 -9.70 28.61
N LYS A 221 -11.03 -8.89 29.65
CA LYS A 221 -12.31 -8.17 29.83
C LYS A 221 -12.07 -6.69 30.14
N TRP A 222 -13.07 -5.88 29.81
CA TRP A 222 -13.12 -4.49 30.23
C TRP A 222 -13.77 -4.38 31.60
N ARG A 223 -13.08 -3.79 32.57
CA ARG A 223 -13.59 -3.49 33.91
C ARG A 223 -13.98 -2.02 34.00
N ALA A 224 -15.27 -1.77 34.14
CA ALA A 224 -15.80 -0.44 34.34
C ALA A 224 -15.82 -0.12 35.84
N ILE A 225 -15.26 1.07 36.21
CA ILE A 225 -15.08 1.51 37.59
C ILE A 225 -15.93 2.76 37.81
N SER A 226 -16.61 2.84 38.94
CA SER A 226 -17.57 3.89 39.28
C SER A 226 -18.63 4.04 38.19
N TYR A 227 -19.46 3.03 38.09
CA TYR A 227 -20.45 2.94 37.02
C TYR A 227 -21.88 3.16 37.50
N TYR A 228 -22.74 3.54 36.56
CA TYR A 228 -24.18 3.40 36.67
C TYR A 228 -24.77 2.84 35.36
N VAL A 229 -25.77 2.00 35.50
CA VAL A 229 -26.56 1.46 34.40
C VAL A 229 -27.96 2.03 34.49
N ARG A 230 -28.40 2.67 33.43
CA ARG A 230 -29.77 3.14 33.24
C ARG A 230 -30.46 2.17 32.29
N ASN A 231 -31.46 1.44 32.78
CA ASN A 231 -32.32 0.61 31.96
C ASN A 231 -33.63 1.34 31.71
N ILE A 232 -34.04 1.37 30.46
CA ILE A 232 -35.23 2.11 30.00
C ILE A 232 -36.22 1.09 29.46
N THR A 233 -37.33 0.98 30.13
CA THR A 233 -38.50 0.18 29.68
C THR A 233 -39.63 1.15 29.28
N ASP A 234 -40.57 0.73 28.49
CA ASP A 234 -41.66 1.62 28.01
C ASP A 234 -42.46 2.29 29.13
N LYS A 235 -42.40 1.79 30.37
CA LYS A 235 -43.15 2.31 31.52
C LYS A 235 -42.33 2.82 32.69
N GLU A 236 -41.06 2.39 32.79
CA GLU A 236 -40.24 2.70 33.97
C GLU A 236 -38.74 2.80 33.57
N GLU A 237 -38.03 3.67 34.31
CA GLU A 237 -36.60 3.76 34.24
C GLU A 237 -35.98 3.30 35.55
N THR A 238 -35.00 2.42 35.48
CA THR A 238 -34.24 1.95 36.64
C THR A 238 -32.78 2.32 36.56
N ILE A 239 -32.19 2.83 37.65
CA ILE A 239 -30.78 3.18 37.73
C ILE A 239 -30.13 2.29 38.77
N ILE A 240 -29.14 1.52 38.32
CA ILE A 240 -28.29 0.68 39.18
C ILE A 240 -26.89 1.31 39.22
N LYS A 241 -26.38 1.54 40.42
CA LYS A 241 -25.03 2.09 40.65
C LYS A 241 -24.14 1.05 41.31
N GLY A 242 -22.85 1.05 40.97
CA GLY A 242 -21.88 0.14 41.58
C GLY A 242 -20.44 0.65 41.48
N SER A 243 -19.56 0.00 42.20
CA SER A 243 -18.15 0.33 42.20
C SER A 243 -17.40 -0.23 41.00
N GLU A 244 -17.62 -1.51 40.67
CA GLU A 244 -16.95 -2.20 39.57
C GLU A 244 -17.90 -3.20 38.88
N ILE A 245 -17.77 -3.32 37.55
CA ILE A 245 -18.44 -4.34 36.75
C ILE A 245 -17.55 -4.76 35.58
N ASP A 246 -17.43 -6.07 35.35
CA ASP A 246 -16.75 -6.59 34.18
C ASP A 246 -17.71 -6.62 32.97
N THR A 247 -17.27 -6.07 31.86
CA THR A 247 -18.04 -6.07 30.61
C THR A 247 -17.29 -6.87 29.55
N THR A 248 -18.01 -7.71 28.83
CA THR A 248 -17.48 -8.38 27.63
C THR A 248 -17.87 -7.58 26.40
N LEU A 249 -16.89 -6.90 25.82
CA LEU A 249 -17.04 -6.19 24.56
C LEU A 249 -16.15 -6.84 23.51
N ASN A 250 -16.63 -6.93 22.29
CA ASN A 250 -15.86 -7.45 21.16
C ASN A 250 -14.89 -6.38 20.60
N ILE A 251 -14.21 -5.67 21.51
CA ILE A 251 -13.20 -4.66 21.20
C ILE A 251 -11.98 -4.90 22.09
N GLN A 252 -10.80 -4.87 21.50
CA GLN A 252 -9.53 -4.99 22.22
C GLN A 252 -8.82 -3.63 22.28
N PRO A 253 -7.91 -3.42 23.28
CA PRO A 253 -7.13 -2.19 23.38
C PRO A 253 -6.37 -1.80 22.12
N LYS A 254 -5.90 -2.80 21.36
CA LYS A 254 -5.21 -2.62 20.07
C LYS A 254 -6.08 -1.91 19.03
N ASP A 255 -7.39 -2.04 19.10
CA ASP A 255 -8.32 -1.45 18.13
C ASP A 255 -8.47 0.06 18.30
N PHE A 256 -8.14 0.58 19.49
CA PHE A 256 -8.08 2.03 19.76
C PHE A 256 -6.71 2.65 19.49
N SER A 257 -5.65 1.84 19.37
CA SER A 257 -4.26 2.31 19.24
C SER A 257 -3.79 2.39 17.79
N ARG A 258 -4.61 1.97 16.83
CA ARG A 258 -4.24 1.89 15.42
C ARG A 258 -4.38 3.26 14.76
N SER A 259 -3.23 3.93 14.55
CA SER A 259 -3.19 5.13 13.71
C SER A 259 -3.32 4.76 12.22
N PRO A 260 -3.77 5.67 11.34
CA PRO A 260 -3.80 5.44 9.90
C PRO A 260 -2.48 4.95 9.30
N GLY A 261 -1.34 5.28 9.90
CA GLY A 261 -0.01 4.78 9.50
C GLY A 261 0.18 3.26 9.71
N PHE A 262 -0.66 2.64 10.55
CA PHE A 262 -0.60 1.20 10.82
C PHE A 262 -1.08 0.33 9.64
N VAL A 263 -1.84 0.90 8.70
CA VAL A 263 -2.36 0.17 7.52
C VAL A 263 -1.26 -0.55 6.74
N GLY A 264 -0.06 0.04 6.64
CA GLY A 264 1.10 -0.55 5.97
C GLY A 264 1.75 -1.74 6.70
N THR A 265 1.30 -2.07 7.92
CA THR A 265 1.80 -3.21 8.69
C THR A 265 0.87 -4.43 8.64
N MET A 266 -0.27 -4.30 7.99
CA MET A 266 -1.26 -5.38 7.89
C MET A 266 -0.98 -6.27 6.69
N THR A 267 -1.05 -7.60 6.90
CA THR A 267 -1.12 -8.54 5.79
C THR A 267 -2.44 -8.36 5.02
N TYR A 268 -2.56 -8.99 3.85
CA TYR A 268 -3.80 -8.88 3.07
C TYR A 268 -5.03 -9.40 3.82
N ASN A 269 -4.88 -10.50 4.55
CA ASN A 269 -5.98 -11.09 5.32
C ASN A 269 -6.37 -10.20 6.51
N ASP A 270 -5.38 -9.74 7.29
CA ASP A 270 -5.62 -8.82 8.41
C ASP A 270 -6.29 -7.52 7.95
N LEU A 271 -5.90 -7.04 6.76
CA LEU A 271 -6.46 -5.83 6.16
C LEU A 271 -7.94 -6.03 5.80
N ASN A 272 -8.33 -7.18 5.22
CA ASN A 272 -9.72 -7.46 4.89
C ASN A 272 -10.56 -7.62 6.17
N GLU A 273 -10.12 -8.41 7.15
CA GLU A 273 -10.83 -8.57 8.42
C GLU A 273 -11.03 -7.22 9.12
N TYR A 274 -10.02 -6.35 9.05
CA TYR A 274 -10.12 -5.04 9.67
C TYR A 274 -11.03 -4.08 8.89
N ILE A 275 -11.08 -4.17 7.55
CA ILE A 275 -12.02 -3.44 6.71
C ILE A 275 -13.46 -3.85 7.07
N ASP A 276 -13.74 -5.15 7.16
CA ASP A 276 -15.07 -5.66 7.54
C ASP A 276 -15.50 -5.15 8.92
N LEU A 277 -14.55 -5.10 9.87
CA LEU A 277 -14.78 -4.54 11.20
C LEU A 277 -15.10 -3.03 11.14
N LEU A 278 -14.33 -2.25 10.38
CA LEU A 278 -14.54 -0.81 10.23
C LEU A 278 -15.85 -0.47 9.51
N GLU A 279 -16.26 -1.31 8.56
CA GLU A 279 -17.53 -1.18 7.86
C GLU A 279 -18.69 -1.40 8.81
N LEU A 280 -18.65 -2.46 9.65
CA LEU A 280 -19.64 -2.69 10.71
C LEU A 280 -19.69 -1.54 11.72
N GLN A 281 -18.55 -0.90 11.98
CA GLN A 281 -18.44 0.22 12.93
C GLN A 281 -18.86 1.57 12.33
N GLY A 282 -19.10 1.67 11.03
CA GLY A 282 -19.38 2.94 10.35
C GLY A 282 -18.24 3.96 10.51
N SER A 283 -16.99 3.51 10.57
CA SER A 283 -15.83 4.35 10.89
C SER A 283 -15.38 5.17 9.68
N ASP A 284 -15.11 6.47 9.89
CA ASP A 284 -14.55 7.36 8.87
C ASP A 284 -13.17 6.91 8.38
N GLU A 285 -12.45 6.12 9.18
CA GLU A 285 -11.14 5.57 8.82
C GLU A 285 -11.22 4.51 7.72
N LEU A 286 -12.40 3.92 7.46
CA LEU A 286 -12.61 2.87 6.46
C LEU A 286 -11.99 3.22 5.10
N LYS A 287 -12.13 4.48 4.66
CA LYS A 287 -11.59 4.94 3.38
C LYS A 287 -10.07 4.76 3.26
N VAL A 288 -9.31 4.97 4.34
CA VAL A 288 -7.83 4.81 4.36
C VAL A 288 -7.46 3.37 4.05
N PHE A 289 -8.15 2.41 4.66
CA PHE A 289 -7.88 0.97 4.52
C PHE A 289 -8.34 0.45 3.16
N LEU A 290 -9.47 0.93 2.64
CA LEU A 290 -9.93 0.61 1.29
C LEU A 290 -8.97 1.14 0.21
N ILE A 291 -8.46 2.37 0.35
CA ILE A 291 -7.46 2.93 -0.56
C ILE A 291 -6.21 2.05 -0.58
N GLU A 292 -5.71 1.64 0.58
CA GLU A 292 -4.54 0.74 0.67
C GLU A 292 -4.82 -0.60 0.00
N LYS A 293 -5.96 -1.22 0.26
CA LYS A 293 -6.39 -2.47 -0.38
C LYS A 293 -6.33 -2.36 -1.91
N HIS A 294 -7.00 -1.36 -2.48
CA HIS A 294 -7.03 -1.17 -3.93
C HIS A 294 -5.68 -0.75 -4.50
N ARG A 295 -4.88 0.02 -3.77
CA ARG A 295 -3.52 0.42 -4.17
C ARG A 295 -2.60 -0.80 -4.34
N ARG A 296 -2.68 -1.79 -3.45
CA ARG A 296 -1.87 -3.03 -3.53
C ARG A 296 -2.10 -3.81 -4.81
N PHE A 297 -3.31 -3.76 -5.35
CA PHE A 297 -3.65 -4.40 -6.63
C PHE A 297 -3.37 -3.48 -7.83
N ALA A 298 -3.64 -2.19 -7.71
CA ALA A 298 -3.46 -1.25 -8.82
C ALA A 298 -1.97 -0.97 -9.14
N SER A 299 -1.09 -0.97 -8.13
CA SER A 299 0.33 -0.64 -8.29
C SER A 299 1.10 -1.56 -9.25
N PRO A 300 0.94 -2.91 -9.25
CA PRO A 300 1.62 -3.78 -10.20
C PRO A 300 1.23 -3.51 -11.66
N PHE A 301 0.00 -3.05 -11.93
CA PHE A 301 -0.43 -2.70 -13.29
C PHE A 301 0.30 -1.46 -13.82
N ALA A 302 0.68 -0.53 -12.95
CA ALA A 302 1.49 0.62 -13.35
C ALA A 302 2.80 0.22 -14.01
N VAL A 303 3.42 -0.88 -13.57
CA VAL A 303 4.67 -1.40 -14.16
C VAL A 303 4.49 -1.73 -15.64
N PHE A 304 3.40 -2.38 -16.02
CA PHE A 304 3.10 -2.69 -17.42
C PHE A 304 2.82 -1.45 -18.25
N ILE A 305 2.02 -0.53 -17.71
CA ILE A 305 1.61 0.70 -18.38
C ILE A 305 2.84 1.58 -18.65
N LEU A 306 3.66 1.80 -17.63
CA LEU A 306 4.86 2.60 -17.74
C LEU A 306 5.91 1.92 -18.63
N THR A 307 6.00 0.59 -18.63
CA THR A 307 6.86 -0.15 -19.58
C THR A 307 6.39 0.10 -21.02
N LEU A 308 5.09 -0.01 -21.29
CA LEU A 308 4.53 0.26 -22.63
C LEU A 308 4.86 1.68 -23.11
N ILE A 309 4.60 2.68 -22.26
CA ILE A 309 4.89 4.09 -22.58
C ILE A 309 6.39 4.28 -22.79
N GLY A 310 7.23 3.74 -21.89
CA GLY A 310 8.68 3.87 -21.95
C GLY A 310 9.28 3.31 -23.24
N VAL A 311 8.87 2.10 -23.66
CA VAL A 311 9.34 1.50 -24.91
C VAL A 311 8.89 2.32 -26.11
N THR A 312 7.62 2.66 -26.19
CA THR A 312 7.07 3.37 -27.34
C THR A 312 7.65 4.77 -27.52
N LEU A 313 7.96 5.44 -26.42
CA LEU A 313 8.59 6.76 -26.44
C LEU A 313 10.07 6.67 -26.88
N SER A 314 10.78 5.62 -26.45
CA SER A 314 12.23 5.51 -26.57
C SER A 314 12.71 4.82 -27.85
N THR A 315 11.80 4.16 -28.59
CA THR A 315 12.12 3.50 -29.88
C THR A 315 12.39 4.49 -30.99
N LYS A 316 11.89 5.73 -30.89
CA LYS A 316 12.18 6.80 -31.86
C LYS A 316 13.44 7.55 -31.43
N ILE A 317 14.34 7.76 -32.38
CA ILE A 317 15.48 8.65 -32.18
C ILE A 317 14.93 10.08 -32.14
N SER A 318 14.98 10.70 -30.94
CA SER A 318 14.58 12.10 -30.80
C SER A 318 15.75 13.01 -31.18
N ARG A 319 15.44 14.20 -31.75
CA ARG A 319 16.47 15.22 -32.06
C ARG A 319 17.26 15.69 -30.83
N GLY A 320 16.70 15.53 -29.62
CA GLY A 320 17.34 15.86 -28.34
C GLY A 320 18.17 14.72 -27.72
N GLY A 321 18.31 13.59 -28.39
CA GLY A 321 19.09 12.44 -27.91
C GLY A 321 18.48 11.72 -26.72
N ILE A 322 19.29 10.89 -26.01
CA ILE A 322 18.87 10.09 -24.85
C ILE A 322 18.36 10.99 -23.71
N GLY A 323 18.99 12.16 -23.50
CA GLY A 323 18.63 13.08 -22.41
C GLY A 323 17.20 13.61 -22.51
N MET A 324 16.73 13.94 -23.72
CA MET A 324 15.35 14.39 -23.95
C MET A 324 14.33 13.28 -23.60
N ASN A 325 14.59 12.05 -24.03
CA ASN A 325 13.73 10.92 -23.72
C ASN A 325 13.66 10.65 -22.22
N ILE A 326 14.80 10.73 -21.51
CA ILE A 326 14.86 10.61 -20.05
C ILE A 326 14.07 11.75 -19.37
N GLY A 327 14.25 12.99 -19.83
CA GLY A 327 13.53 14.16 -19.28
C GLY A 327 12.01 14.04 -19.42
N ILE A 328 11.52 13.69 -20.61
CA ILE A 328 10.08 13.42 -20.84
C ILE A 328 9.62 12.26 -19.96
N GLY A 329 10.45 11.22 -19.85
CA GLY A 329 10.17 10.06 -19.02
C GLY A 329 10.01 10.40 -17.56
N LEU A 330 10.96 11.14 -17.00
CA LEU A 330 10.87 11.62 -15.63
C LEU A 330 9.60 12.43 -15.40
N GLY A 331 9.30 13.37 -16.29
CA GLY A 331 8.08 14.17 -16.22
C GLY A 331 6.81 13.32 -16.19
N LEU A 332 6.69 12.31 -17.06
CA LEU A 332 5.56 11.40 -17.11
C LEU A 332 5.48 10.51 -15.85
N SER A 333 6.61 10.02 -15.33
CA SER A 333 6.62 9.22 -14.10
C SER A 333 6.19 10.04 -12.89
N PHE A 334 6.73 11.24 -12.74
CA PHE A 334 6.33 12.13 -11.64
C PHE A 334 4.87 12.53 -11.75
N SER A 335 4.39 12.84 -12.95
CA SER A 335 2.97 13.17 -13.15
C SER A 335 2.05 11.98 -12.83
N TYR A 336 2.47 10.73 -13.12
CA TYR A 336 1.74 9.54 -12.71
C TYR A 336 1.66 9.43 -11.18
N ILE A 337 2.81 9.56 -10.49
CA ILE A 337 2.88 9.46 -9.03
C ILE A 337 2.05 10.58 -8.37
N LEU A 338 2.18 11.82 -8.85
CA LEU A 338 1.39 12.94 -8.35
C LEU A 338 -0.11 12.72 -8.57
N PHE A 339 -0.48 12.23 -9.75
CA PHE A 339 -1.88 11.97 -10.04
C PHE A 339 -2.46 10.86 -9.15
N GLN A 340 -1.70 9.80 -8.88
CA GLN A 340 -2.10 8.76 -7.94
C GLN A 340 -2.27 9.32 -6.52
N GLN A 341 -1.38 10.22 -6.10
CA GLN A 341 -1.46 10.86 -4.78
C GLN A 341 -2.67 11.80 -4.68
N PHE A 342 -2.92 12.60 -5.72
CA PHE A 342 -4.12 13.45 -5.77
C PHE A 342 -5.41 12.62 -5.75
N ALA A 343 -5.50 11.57 -6.56
CA ALA A 343 -6.66 10.68 -6.58
C ALA A 343 -6.94 10.06 -5.20
N SER A 344 -5.87 9.64 -4.49
CA SER A 344 -5.95 9.17 -3.10
C SER A 344 -6.53 10.24 -2.17
N GLN A 345 -6.05 11.49 -2.24
CA GLN A 345 -6.55 12.59 -1.40
C GLN A 345 -8.00 12.96 -1.72
N PHE A 346 -8.41 12.93 -3.00
CA PHE A 346 -9.81 13.12 -3.38
C PHE A 346 -10.72 12.03 -2.85
N SER A 347 -10.24 10.80 -2.72
CA SER A 347 -11.00 9.72 -2.09
C SER A 347 -11.11 9.91 -0.58
N LEU A 348 -10.03 10.31 0.10
CA LEU A 348 -10.01 10.51 1.54
C LEU A 348 -10.91 11.67 1.99
N LYS A 349 -10.81 12.81 1.31
CA LYS A 349 -11.48 14.07 1.70
C LYS A 349 -12.75 14.37 0.92
N GLY A 350 -13.00 13.64 -0.16
CA GLY A 350 -14.13 13.86 -1.05
C GLY A 350 -15.05 12.64 -1.14
N ASN A 351 -15.87 12.61 -2.21
CA ASN A 351 -16.85 11.55 -2.45
C ASN A 351 -16.39 10.55 -3.52
N LEU A 352 -15.10 10.55 -3.90
CA LEU A 352 -14.58 9.60 -4.86
C LEU A 352 -14.39 8.23 -4.19
N GLU A 353 -15.01 7.21 -4.74
CA GLU A 353 -14.89 5.86 -4.22
C GLU A 353 -13.44 5.35 -4.31
N PRO A 354 -12.90 4.72 -3.26
CA PRO A 354 -11.50 4.27 -3.18
C PRO A 354 -11.04 3.40 -4.34
N MET A 355 -11.91 2.51 -4.84
CA MET A 355 -11.61 1.67 -5.99
C MET A 355 -11.31 2.52 -7.23
N PHE A 356 -12.23 3.42 -7.59
CA PHE A 356 -12.03 4.29 -8.77
C PHE A 356 -10.82 5.20 -8.60
N ALA A 357 -10.61 5.76 -7.41
CA ALA A 357 -9.46 6.63 -7.14
C ALA A 357 -8.13 5.95 -7.47
N MET A 358 -7.97 4.67 -7.10
CA MET A 358 -6.73 3.94 -7.33
C MET A 358 -6.56 3.46 -8.77
N TRP A 359 -7.66 3.28 -9.54
CA TRP A 359 -7.59 2.80 -10.92
C TRP A 359 -7.60 3.91 -11.98
N ILE A 360 -8.14 5.10 -11.70
CA ILE A 360 -8.19 6.23 -12.66
C ILE A 360 -6.81 6.56 -13.23
N PRO A 361 -5.72 6.70 -12.44
CA PRO A 361 -4.40 6.96 -13.00
C PRO A 361 -3.97 5.88 -13.99
N ASN A 362 -4.19 4.60 -13.65
CA ASN A 362 -3.86 3.47 -14.51
C ASN A 362 -4.66 3.51 -15.83
N ILE A 363 -5.94 3.84 -15.78
CA ILE A 363 -6.79 3.93 -16.97
C ILE A 363 -6.29 5.04 -17.89
N ILE A 364 -6.06 6.25 -17.36
CA ILE A 364 -5.62 7.40 -18.15
C ILE A 364 -4.26 7.12 -18.81
N TYR A 365 -3.29 6.61 -18.02
CA TYR A 365 -1.97 6.29 -18.55
C TYR A 365 -1.98 5.09 -19.49
N SER A 366 -2.90 4.14 -19.35
CA SER A 366 -3.13 3.09 -20.34
C SER A 366 -3.58 3.66 -21.69
N VAL A 367 -4.51 4.61 -21.68
CA VAL A 367 -4.95 5.29 -22.91
C VAL A 367 -3.77 6.02 -23.56
N ILE A 368 -2.98 6.78 -22.79
CA ILE A 368 -1.77 7.44 -23.29
C ILE A 368 -0.81 6.41 -23.90
N GLY A 369 -0.55 5.30 -23.22
CA GLY A 369 0.31 4.22 -23.70
C GLY A 369 -0.19 3.60 -25.00
N LEU A 370 -1.49 3.35 -25.12
CA LEU A 370 -2.09 2.81 -26.34
C LEU A 370 -2.03 3.79 -27.52
N VAL A 371 -2.23 5.08 -27.29
CA VAL A 371 -2.06 6.12 -28.32
C VAL A 371 -0.60 6.15 -28.79
N LEU A 372 0.36 6.19 -27.88
CA LEU A 372 1.78 6.15 -28.21
C LEU A 372 2.17 4.87 -28.97
N TYR A 373 1.61 3.72 -28.56
CA TYR A 373 1.83 2.45 -29.25
C TYR A 373 1.32 2.46 -30.70
N ARG A 374 0.18 3.11 -30.96
CA ARG A 374 -0.33 3.26 -32.35
C ARG A 374 0.55 4.18 -33.20
N LEU A 375 1.20 5.15 -32.59
CA LEU A 375 2.10 6.11 -33.25
C LEU A 375 3.55 5.60 -33.37
N ALA A 376 3.88 4.46 -32.72
CA ALA A 376 5.21 3.86 -32.83
C ALA A 376 5.49 3.36 -34.26
N PRO A 377 6.77 3.35 -34.72
CA PRO A 377 7.15 2.76 -35.99
C PRO A 377 6.85 1.25 -35.95
N LYS A 378 6.12 0.78 -36.97
CA LYS A 378 5.77 -0.65 -37.11
C LYS A 378 6.76 -1.33 -38.03
#